data_aa896e6c817903dd2ce4ab771384d96a
#
_entry.id   aa896e6c817903dd2ce4ab771384d96a
#
_cell.length_a   1.000
_cell.length_b   1.000
_cell.length_c   1.000
_cell.angle_alpha   90.00
_cell.angle_beta   90.00
_cell.angle_gamma   90.00
#
_symmetry.space_group_name_H-M   'P 1'
#
loop_
_entity.id
_entity.type
_entity.pdbx_description
1 polymer ?
#
loop_
_entity_poly.entity_id
_entity_poly.type
_entity_poly.pdbx_seq_one_letter_code
_entity_poly.pdbx_strand_id
1 'polypeptide(L)'
;MKIGLASKIYCLLSLLETKHNLSWADGLHRQILMAVLSAQCSGMKYSNQEIVDLNLTSRSSTYRKISDLKQLGFLSEIWDDTTCYLILGPSAVGMLAEADNTLKVMSEKDH
;
A
#
# COMPACT_ATOMS: atom_id res chain seq x y z
N MET A 1 22.20 10.23 1.73
CA MET A 1 21.16 10.47 0.70
C MET A 1 19.79 10.16 1.25
N LYS A 2 18.90 11.12 1.25
CA LYS A 2 17.53 10.87 1.68
C LYS A 2 16.77 10.20 0.55
N ILE A 3 16.32 8.97 0.78
CA ILE A 3 15.48 8.26 -0.18
C ILE A 3 14.05 8.79 0.01
N GLY A 4 13.49 9.31 -1.05
CA GLY A 4 12.15 9.88 -1.01
C GLY A 4 11.07 8.83 -0.71
N LEU A 5 9.94 9.30 -0.21
CA LEU A 5 8.79 8.44 0.10
C LEU A 5 8.34 7.63 -1.11
N ALA A 6 8.31 8.24 -2.29
CA ALA A 6 7.92 7.56 -3.53
C ALA A 6 8.83 6.36 -3.83
N SER A 7 10.15 6.50 -3.61
CA SER A 7 11.11 5.41 -3.81
C SER A 7 10.88 4.27 -2.82
N LYS A 8 10.57 4.60 -1.56
CA LYS A 8 10.26 3.60 -0.53
C LYS A 8 8.98 2.83 -0.89
N ILE A 9 7.96 3.53 -1.35
CA ILE A 9 6.71 2.90 -1.79
C ILE A 9 6.96 1.98 -2.97
N TYR A 10 7.73 2.41 -3.95
CA TYR A 10 8.07 1.61 -5.12
C TYR A 10 8.82 0.34 -4.73
N CYS A 11 9.82 0.45 -3.86
CA CYS A 11 10.57 -0.70 -3.35
C CYS A 11 9.67 -1.68 -2.59
N LEU A 12 8.78 -1.15 -1.75
CA LEU A 12 7.82 -1.96 -1.02
C LEU A 12 6.94 -2.78 -1.97
N LEU A 13 6.38 -2.13 -2.99
CA LEU A 13 5.49 -2.78 -3.95
C LEU A 13 6.23 -3.82 -4.77
N SER A 14 7.48 -3.54 -5.16
CA SER A 14 8.30 -4.50 -5.89
C SER A 14 8.62 -5.74 -5.06
N LEU A 15 8.94 -5.55 -3.78
CA LEU A 15 9.15 -6.66 -2.85
C LEU A 15 7.90 -7.49 -2.64
N LEU A 16 6.75 -6.83 -2.53
CA LEU A 16 5.46 -7.50 -2.39
C LEU A 16 5.16 -8.39 -3.59
N GLU A 17 5.33 -7.86 -4.79
CA GLU A 17 5.09 -8.61 -6.02
C GLU A 17 6.02 -9.82 -6.14
N THR A 18 7.30 -9.64 -5.81
CA THR A 18 8.30 -10.71 -5.91
C THR A 18 8.08 -11.80 -4.85
N LYS A 19 7.90 -11.39 -3.60
CA LYS A 19 7.86 -12.31 -2.46
C LYS A 19 6.60 -13.16 -2.44
N HIS A 20 5.47 -12.61 -2.90
CA HIS A 20 4.18 -13.29 -2.90
C HIS A 20 3.78 -13.82 -4.28
N ASN A 21 4.64 -13.67 -5.27
CA ASN A 21 4.38 -14.08 -6.65
C ASN A 21 3.04 -13.52 -7.14
N LEU A 22 2.76 -12.27 -6.77
CA LEU A 22 1.51 -11.61 -7.13
C LEU A 22 1.63 -11.01 -8.52
N SER A 23 0.92 -11.61 -9.44
CA SER A 23 0.76 -11.07 -10.78
C SER A 23 -0.40 -10.07 -10.75
N TRP A 24 -0.14 -8.83 -10.36
CA TRP A 24 -1.13 -7.76 -10.41
C TRP A 24 -1.12 -7.17 -11.81
N ALA A 25 -1.77 -7.89 -12.71
CA ALA A 25 -1.65 -7.69 -14.14
C ALA A 25 -2.03 -6.28 -14.62
N ASP A 26 -2.90 -5.58 -13.93
CA ASP A 26 -3.36 -4.25 -14.32
C ASP A 26 -2.78 -3.10 -13.48
N GLY A 27 -2.03 -3.40 -12.45
CA GLY A 27 -1.43 -2.40 -11.58
C GLY A 27 -2.40 -1.64 -10.68
N LEU A 28 -3.70 -1.95 -10.70
CA LEU A 28 -4.71 -1.24 -9.92
C LEU A 28 -4.59 -1.53 -8.44
N HIS A 29 -4.24 -2.76 -8.07
CA HIS A 29 -3.95 -3.10 -6.66
C HIS A 29 -2.83 -2.21 -6.13
N ARG A 30 -1.79 -2.01 -6.92
CA ARG A 30 -0.65 -1.16 -6.59
C ARG A 30 -1.08 0.28 -6.38
N GLN A 31 -1.91 0.81 -7.28
CA GLN A 31 -2.39 2.19 -7.18
C GLN A 31 -3.24 2.42 -5.92
N ILE A 32 -4.07 1.46 -5.55
CA ILE A 32 -4.88 1.54 -4.34
C ILE A 32 -3.98 1.54 -3.10
N LEU A 33 -3.01 0.63 -3.04
CA LEU A 33 -2.04 0.59 -1.94
C LEU A 33 -1.27 1.89 -1.82
N MET A 34 -0.83 2.45 -2.94
CA MET A 34 -0.11 3.73 -2.96
C MET A 34 -0.97 4.85 -2.40
N ALA A 35 -2.26 4.89 -2.77
CA ALA A 35 -3.18 5.92 -2.27
C ALA A 35 -3.33 5.83 -0.75
N VAL A 36 -3.55 4.63 -0.23
CA VAL A 36 -3.70 4.41 1.22
C VAL A 36 -2.42 4.78 1.96
N LEU A 37 -1.28 4.34 1.46
CA LEU A 37 0.01 4.61 2.07
C LEU A 37 0.33 6.12 2.08
N SER A 38 0.08 6.80 0.96
CA SER A 38 0.29 8.25 0.85
C SER A 38 -0.58 9.02 1.83
N ALA A 39 -1.85 8.64 1.95
CA ALA A 39 -2.77 9.25 2.90
C ALA A 39 -2.27 9.06 4.34
N GLN A 40 -1.88 7.84 4.68
CA GLN A 40 -1.43 7.49 6.02
C GLN A 40 -0.15 8.27 6.40
N CYS A 41 0.77 8.41 5.46
CA CYS A 41 2.00 9.20 5.67
C CYS A 41 1.72 10.68 5.83
N SER A 42 0.62 11.17 5.29
CA SER A 42 0.19 12.58 5.43
C SER A 42 -0.74 12.80 6.61
N GLY A 43 -0.93 11.80 7.47
CA GLY A 43 -1.84 11.88 8.60
C GLY A 43 -3.32 11.81 8.23
N MET A 44 -3.61 11.36 7.02
CA MET A 44 -4.97 11.21 6.51
C MET A 44 -5.36 9.75 6.38
N LYS A 45 -6.65 9.49 6.21
CA LYS A 45 -7.18 8.14 5.99
C LYS A 45 -8.23 8.21 4.88
N TYR A 46 -8.28 7.17 4.06
CA TYR A 46 -9.31 7.05 3.02
C TYR A 46 -10.35 6.00 3.43
N SER A 47 -11.62 6.34 3.26
CA SER A 47 -12.70 5.36 3.30
C SER A 47 -12.75 4.60 1.96
N ASN A 48 -13.51 3.50 1.93
CA ASN A 48 -13.74 2.77 0.68
C ASN A 48 -14.32 3.69 -0.41
N GLN A 49 -15.28 4.53 -0.03
CA GLN A 49 -15.92 5.44 -0.96
C GLN A 49 -14.93 6.46 -1.54
N GLU A 50 -14.03 6.97 -0.71
CA GLU A 50 -13.01 7.92 -1.17
C GLU A 50 -12.05 7.29 -2.17
N ILE A 51 -11.70 6.01 -1.99
CA ILE A 51 -10.90 5.28 -2.98
C ILE A 51 -11.68 5.11 -4.28
N VAL A 52 -12.98 4.78 -4.21
CA VAL A 52 -13.84 4.70 -5.39
C VAL A 52 -13.87 6.05 -6.11
N ASP A 53 -13.95 7.14 -5.37
CA ASP A 53 -14.02 8.51 -5.91
C ASP A 53 -12.73 8.94 -6.63
N LEU A 54 -11.62 8.22 -6.45
CA LEU A 54 -10.40 8.45 -7.22
C LEU A 54 -10.55 8.06 -8.69
N ASN A 55 -11.58 7.32 -9.03
CA ASN A 55 -11.90 6.91 -10.41
C ASN A 55 -10.77 6.15 -11.11
N LEU A 56 -10.07 5.30 -10.35
CA LEU A 56 -9.01 4.46 -10.92
C LEU A 56 -9.59 3.38 -11.85
N THR A 57 -10.77 2.89 -11.52
CA THR A 57 -11.51 1.92 -12.30
C THR A 57 -12.99 1.98 -11.90
N SER A 58 -13.82 1.04 -12.37
CA SER A 58 -15.22 0.98 -11.99
C SER A 58 -15.38 0.74 -10.49
N ARG A 59 -16.55 1.12 -9.95
CA ARG A 59 -16.86 0.95 -8.53
C ARG A 59 -16.74 -0.52 -8.10
N SER A 60 -17.33 -1.43 -8.84
CA SER A 60 -17.31 -2.86 -8.50
C SER A 60 -15.90 -3.44 -8.56
N SER A 61 -15.09 -3.05 -9.54
CA SER A 61 -13.69 -3.47 -9.63
C SER A 61 -12.87 -2.92 -8.47
N THR A 62 -13.09 -1.67 -8.08
CA THR A 62 -12.40 -1.06 -6.93
C THR A 62 -12.68 -1.84 -5.65
N TYR A 63 -13.94 -2.15 -5.36
CA TYR A 63 -14.31 -2.93 -4.17
C TYR A 63 -13.70 -4.33 -4.19
N ARG A 64 -13.67 -4.97 -5.36
CA ARG A 64 -13.05 -6.29 -5.50
C ARG A 64 -11.57 -6.26 -5.18
N LYS A 65 -10.86 -5.26 -5.68
CA LYS A 65 -9.42 -5.12 -5.45
C LYS A 65 -9.10 -4.78 -4.00
N ILE A 66 -9.92 -3.95 -3.36
CA ILE A 66 -9.80 -3.67 -1.93
C ILE A 66 -9.98 -4.97 -1.14
N SER A 67 -10.97 -5.78 -1.49
CA SER A 67 -11.22 -7.07 -0.85
C SER A 67 -10.03 -8.00 -1.00
N ASP A 68 -9.45 -8.08 -2.19
CA ASP A 68 -8.25 -8.90 -2.45
C ASP A 68 -7.09 -8.47 -1.53
N LEU A 69 -6.86 -7.17 -1.42
CA LEU A 69 -5.78 -6.64 -0.58
C LEU A 69 -6.02 -6.91 0.90
N LYS A 70 -7.26 -6.86 1.35
CA LYS A 70 -7.60 -7.22 2.74
C LYS A 70 -7.34 -8.70 3.02
N GLN A 71 -7.72 -9.58 2.10
CA GLN A 71 -7.50 -11.02 2.24
C GLN A 71 -6.01 -11.37 2.31
N LEU A 72 -5.18 -10.63 1.59
CA LEU A 72 -3.74 -10.82 1.61
C LEU A 72 -3.06 -10.17 2.82
N GLY A 73 -3.79 -9.41 3.61
CA GLY A 73 -3.26 -8.74 4.78
C GLY A 73 -2.53 -7.44 4.47
N PHE A 74 -2.67 -6.90 3.27
CA PHE A 74 -2.03 -5.63 2.88
C PHE A 74 -2.86 -4.42 3.26
N LEU A 75 -4.16 -4.58 3.38
CA LEU A 75 -5.06 -3.54 3.90
C LEU A 75 -5.82 -4.07 5.09
N SER A 76 -6.10 -3.20 6.03
CA SER A 76 -6.97 -3.45 7.18
C SER A 76 -7.99 -2.33 7.28
N GLU A 77 -9.02 -2.56 8.08
CA GLU A 77 -10.05 -1.56 8.34
C GLU A 77 -9.90 -1.01 9.74
N ILE A 78 -10.13 0.28 9.88
CA ILE A 78 -10.25 0.92 11.18
C ILE A 78 -11.55 1.73 11.20
N TRP A 79 -12.30 1.60 12.27
CA TRP A 79 -13.57 2.31 12.43
C TRP A 79 -13.36 3.53 13.30
N ASP A 80 -13.82 4.68 12.80
CA ASP A 80 -13.90 5.92 13.56
C ASP A 80 -15.36 6.34 13.56
N ASP A 81 -16.03 6.17 14.70
CA ASP A 81 -17.47 6.37 14.85
C ASP A 81 -18.22 5.44 13.87
N THR A 82 -18.92 5.98 12.88
CA THR A 82 -19.70 5.21 11.91
C THR A 82 -18.96 4.98 10.58
N THR A 83 -17.78 5.55 10.43
CA THR A 83 -17.03 5.50 9.18
C THR A 83 -15.89 4.48 9.26
N CYS A 84 -15.81 3.63 8.25
CA CYS A 84 -14.73 2.66 8.08
C CYS A 84 -13.66 3.24 7.16
N TYR A 85 -12.44 3.27 7.64
CA TYR A 85 -11.28 3.74 6.88
C TYR A 85 -10.33 2.59 6.59
N LEU A 86 -9.57 2.73 5.51
CA LEU A 86 -8.53 1.78 5.13
C LEU A 86 -7.18 2.22 5.66
N ILE A 87 -6.45 1.28 6.23
CA ILE A 87 -5.06 1.47 6.67
C ILE A 87 -4.23 0.31 6.15
N LEU A 88 -2.91 0.44 6.23
CA LEU A 88 -2.01 -0.64 5.88
C LEU A 88 -2.21 -1.82 6.82
N GLY A 89 -2.32 -3.01 6.26
CA GLY A 89 -2.46 -4.25 7.03
C GLY A 89 -1.10 -4.74 7.57
N PRO A 90 -1.14 -5.77 8.44
CA PRO A 90 0.08 -6.29 9.08
C PRO A 90 1.14 -6.76 8.08
N SER A 91 0.73 -7.39 6.98
CA SER A 91 1.67 -7.87 5.96
C SER A 91 2.40 -6.72 5.27
N ALA A 92 1.68 -5.62 4.98
CA ALA A 92 2.27 -4.44 4.36
C ALA A 92 3.23 -3.74 5.34
N VAL A 93 2.85 -3.61 6.61
CA VAL A 93 3.71 -2.99 7.63
C VAL A 93 5.01 -3.78 7.80
N GLY A 94 4.93 -5.10 7.86
CA GLY A 94 6.13 -5.95 7.97
C GLY A 94 7.06 -5.78 6.78
N MET A 95 6.52 -5.72 5.58
CA MET A 95 7.32 -5.57 4.36
C MET A 95 7.89 -4.15 4.21
N LEU A 96 7.19 -3.15 4.71
CA LEU A 96 7.72 -1.78 4.76
C LEU A 96 8.97 -1.73 5.64
N ALA A 97 8.95 -2.43 6.78
CA ALA A 97 10.11 -2.53 7.67
C ALA A 97 11.27 -3.26 6.97
N GLU A 98 11.00 -4.34 6.22
CA GLU A 98 12.02 -5.04 5.43
C GLU A 98 12.60 -4.13 4.35
N ALA A 99 11.76 -3.37 3.65
CA ALA A 99 12.21 -2.44 2.62
C ALA A 99 13.11 -1.35 3.22
N ASP A 100 12.75 -0.82 4.38
CA ASP A 100 13.56 0.18 5.09
C ASP A 100 14.93 -0.40 5.46
N ASN A 101 15.00 -1.61 5.97
CA ASN A 101 16.26 -2.28 6.30
C ASN A 101 17.11 -2.53 5.06
N THR A 102 16.49 -2.99 3.97
CA THR A 102 17.19 -3.21 2.70
C THR A 102 17.82 -1.91 2.19
N LEU A 103 17.06 -0.81 2.22
CA LEU A 103 17.54 0.49 1.78
C LEU A 103 18.67 1.01 2.66
N LYS A 104 18.61 0.78 3.97
CA LYS A 104 19.68 1.13 4.91
C LYS A 104 20.98 0.38 4.59
N VAL A 105 20.88 -0.92 4.34
CA VAL A 105 22.03 -1.76 4.00
C VAL A 105 22.66 -1.28 2.68
N MET A 106 21.86 -0.99 1.69
CA MET A 106 22.34 -0.46 0.41
C MET A 106 23.00 0.91 0.58
N SER A 107 22.44 1.78 1.41
CA SER A 107 23.01 3.09 1.69
C SER A 107 24.35 3.01 2.41
N GLU A 108 24.53 2.04 3.30
CA GLU A 108 25.77 1.81 4.03
C GLU A 108 26.89 1.25 3.13
N LYS A 109 26.53 0.53 2.08
CA LYS A 109 27.50 -0.07 1.14
C LYS A 109 28.06 0.93 0.13
N ASP A 110 27.46 2.08 -0.02
CA ASP A 110 27.86 3.12 -0.98
C ASP A 110 28.90 4.10 -0.41
N HIS A 111 29.52 3.74 0.70
CA HIS A 111 30.60 4.55 1.29
C HIS A 111 31.97 4.07 0.87
#